data_58a3a564fce8f230b4d91543d0299bdf
#
_entry.id   58a3a564fce8f230b4d91543d0299bdf
#
_cell.length_a   1.000
_cell.length_b   1.000
_cell.length_c   1.000
_cell.angle_alpha   90.00
_cell.angle_beta   90.00
_cell.angle_gamma   90.00
#
_symmetry.space_group_name_H-M   'P 1'
#
loop_
_entity.id
_entity.type
_entity.pdbx_description
1 polymer ?
#
loop_
_entity_poly.entity_id
_entity_poly.type
_entity_poly.pdbx_seq_one_letter_code
_entity_poly.pdbx_strand_id
1 'polypeptide(L)'
;MIEEIEKHTYELAMMSSDETDYGKFEDKNIKNNFVCKYLRNRLKGMKCVGIISEDKENKTMDVGVPMGVIIAFCPSTSPVSTTIYKALIAIKSGNAIIFSPHPRAKKTISRTLDILIRAAEGYGLPEGALTYLHNVTVSGTLELMNHKDTSLIINTGVPSILKEAYKSGKPVIYGGTGNGPAFIERTADIRQAVKDIIASKTFDNGVVSAAEQSIVVDSCIESEVKMELEKNGAYFMTEEEANKLGLLFFHSDGSPEPEVVGKSAQELAKRAGFSVSNDTKILISKQKYVSQNNPYSREKLCPVLAYYIEDDWMHACEKCIELLLSERHGHTLVIHSKDEEVIRQFALKKPVGRVLVNTPGALGSMGATTNLFPSMTLGSGSAGQGMTSDNVSPKNLIYIRKVGYGVRKVDEIINFKSVENRELSKEYEENKNYNLENTEFLEKMLKKVLENLK
;
A
#
# COMPACT_ATOMS: atom_id res chain seq x y z
N MET A 1 -10.94 -24.51 -1.78
CA MET A 1 -10.78 -23.35 -0.89
C MET A 1 -11.80 -22.25 -1.20
N ILE A 2 -11.77 -21.63 -2.39
CA ILE A 2 -12.65 -20.48 -2.70
C ILE A 2 -14.12 -20.86 -2.63
N GLU A 3 -14.55 -21.92 -3.28
CA GLU A 3 -15.94 -22.37 -3.29
C GLU A 3 -16.47 -22.72 -1.89
N GLU A 4 -15.59 -23.13 -0.98
CA GLU A 4 -15.99 -23.41 0.40
C GLU A 4 -16.10 -22.15 1.21
N ILE A 5 -15.09 -21.25 1.15
CA ILE A 5 -15.11 -20.03 1.93
C ILE A 5 -16.20 -19.03 1.47
N GLU A 6 -16.59 -19.06 0.19
CA GLU A 6 -17.70 -18.23 -0.33
C GLU A 6 -19.02 -18.47 0.41
N LYS A 7 -19.27 -19.69 0.90
CA LYS A 7 -20.46 -20.05 1.68
C LYS A 7 -20.49 -19.39 3.07
N HIS A 8 -19.34 -18.92 3.55
CA HIS A 8 -19.12 -18.38 4.90
C HIS A 8 -18.81 -16.90 4.93
N THR A 9 -18.76 -16.19 3.78
CA THR A 9 -18.34 -14.79 3.71
C THR A 9 -19.19 -13.86 4.58
N TYR A 10 -20.49 -14.12 4.64
CA TYR A 10 -21.43 -13.34 5.46
C TYR A 10 -21.23 -13.60 6.97
N GLU A 11 -21.23 -14.88 7.39
CA GLU A 11 -20.94 -15.30 8.77
C GLU A 11 -19.63 -14.68 9.28
N LEU A 12 -18.57 -14.79 8.49
CA LEU A 12 -17.24 -14.27 8.83
C LEU A 12 -17.20 -12.73 8.88
N ALA A 13 -17.99 -12.06 8.04
CA ALA A 13 -18.10 -10.61 8.08
C ALA A 13 -18.75 -10.12 9.38
N MET A 14 -19.85 -10.76 9.78
CA MET A 14 -20.51 -10.46 11.07
C MET A 14 -19.56 -10.74 12.23
N MET A 15 -18.95 -11.93 12.25
CA MET A 15 -18.00 -12.31 13.30
C MET A 15 -16.83 -11.31 13.41
N SER A 16 -16.35 -10.80 12.26
CA SER A 16 -15.28 -9.78 12.23
C SER A 16 -15.71 -8.46 12.82
N SER A 17 -16.93 -7.99 12.53
CA SER A 17 -17.46 -6.76 13.10
C SER A 17 -17.67 -6.89 14.61
N ASP A 18 -18.25 -8.01 15.05
CA ASP A 18 -18.54 -8.26 16.46
C ASP A 18 -17.25 -8.38 17.30
N GLU A 19 -16.23 -9.08 16.78
CA GLU A 19 -14.97 -9.28 17.51
C GLU A 19 -14.10 -8.02 17.57
N THR A 20 -14.08 -7.22 16.49
CA THR A 20 -13.17 -6.07 16.38
C THR A 20 -13.80 -4.75 16.77
N ASP A 21 -15.13 -4.63 16.65
CA ASP A 21 -15.91 -3.39 16.77
C ASP A 21 -15.45 -2.31 15.76
N TYR A 22 -14.94 -2.75 14.59
CA TYR A 22 -14.44 -1.90 13.53
C TYR A 22 -15.28 -1.98 12.26
N GLY A 23 -15.68 -0.82 11.74
CA GLY A 23 -16.29 -0.69 10.41
C GLY A 23 -17.72 -1.24 10.33
N LYS A 24 -18.08 -1.73 9.15
CA LYS A 24 -19.44 -2.21 8.83
C LYS A 24 -19.39 -3.63 8.30
N PHE A 25 -20.26 -4.51 8.81
CA PHE A 25 -20.25 -5.91 8.36
C PHE A 25 -20.60 -6.06 6.87
N GLU A 26 -21.49 -5.21 6.33
CA GLU A 26 -21.85 -5.21 4.91
C GLU A 26 -20.63 -4.99 4.02
N ASP A 27 -19.83 -3.97 4.35
CA ASP A 27 -18.63 -3.63 3.60
C ASP A 27 -17.52 -4.69 3.78
N LYS A 28 -17.44 -5.32 4.97
CA LYS A 28 -16.56 -6.47 5.19
C LYS A 28 -16.97 -7.66 4.32
N ASN A 29 -18.28 -7.92 4.21
CA ASN A 29 -18.79 -8.95 3.32
C ASN A 29 -18.49 -8.66 1.85
N ILE A 30 -18.58 -7.39 1.43
CA ILE A 30 -18.16 -6.96 0.09
C ILE A 30 -16.67 -7.27 -0.13
N LYS A 31 -15.79 -6.94 0.82
CA LYS A 31 -14.35 -7.26 0.73
C LYS A 31 -14.09 -8.77 0.64
N ASN A 32 -14.79 -9.58 1.44
CA ASN A 32 -14.65 -11.03 1.42
C ASN A 32 -15.05 -11.61 0.05
N ASN A 33 -16.20 -11.19 -0.48
CA ASN A 33 -16.67 -11.61 -1.81
C ASN A 33 -15.77 -11.08 -2.94
N PHE A 34 -15.23 -9.86 -2.81
CA PHE A 34 -14.27 -9.31 -3.76
C PHE A 34 -13.06 -10.23 -3.91
N VAL A 35 -12.44 -10.63 -2.80
CA VAL A 35 -11.29 -11.54 -2.82
C VAL A 35 -11.67 -12.87 -3.46
N CYS A 36 -12.79 -13.49 -3.05
CA CYS A 36 -13.23 -14.77 -3.61
C CYS A 36 -13.43 -14.69 -5.12
N LYS A 37 -14.13 -13.68 -5.60
CA LYS A 37 -14.51 -13.56 -7.01
C LYS A 37 -13.38 -13.03 -7.91
N TYR A 38 -12.81 -11.87 -7.57
CA TYR A 38 -11.88 -11.18 -8.46
C TYR A 38 -10.48 -11.77 -8.40
N LEU A 39 -9.99 -12.13 -7.22
CA LEU A 39 -8.69 -12.79 -7.10
C LEU A 39 -8.71 -14.17 -7.78
N ARG A 40 -9.79 -14.96 -7.60
CA ARG A 40 -9.95 -16.26 -8.31
C ARG A 40 -9.71 -16.11 -9.81
N ASN A 41 -10.36 -15.11 -10.42
CA ASN A 41 -10.26 -14.88 -11.86
C ASN A 41 -8.84 -14.53 -12.30
N ARG A 42 -8.12 -13.76 -11.51
CA ARG A 42 -6.71 -13.35 -11.79
C ARG A 42 -5.71 -14.49 -11.53
N LEU A 43 -6.00 -15.37 -10.58
CA LEU A 43 -5.15 -16.54 -10.29
C LEU A 43 -5.31 -17.65 -11.32
N LYS A 44 -6.47 -17.72 -11.99
CA LYS A 44 -6.73 -18.73 -13.01
C LYS A 44 -5.77 -18.57 -14.19
N GLY A 45 -5.05 -19.64 -14.53
CA GLY A 45 -4.06 -19.62 -15.62
C GLY A 45 -2.73 -18.94 -15.31
N MET A 46 -2.57 -18.29 -14.14
CA MET A 46 -1.28 -17.69 -13.76
C MET A 46 -0.23 -18.77 -13.51
N LYS A 47 0.89 -18.69 -14.20
CA LYS A 47 2.08 -19.53 -13.95
C LYS A 47 2.98 -18.85 -12.93
N CYS A 48 3.27 -19.52 -11.82
CA CYS A 48 4.15 -19.03 -10.76
C CYS A 48 5.32 -19.99 -10.49
N VAL A 49 5.14 -21.28 -10.75
CA VAL A 49 6.13 -22.32 -10.44
C VAL A 49 6.51 -23.05 -11.73
N GLY A 50 7.78 -23.44 -11.85
CA GLY A 50 8.34 -24.06 -13.03
C GLY A 50 8.69 -23.01 -14.11
N ILE A 51 8.78 -23.41 -15.36
CA ILE A 51 9.12 -22.50 -16.47
C ILE A 51 7.99 -21.48 -16.64
N ILE A 52 8.27 -20.20 -16.38
CA ILE A 52 7.32 -19.10 -16.49
C ILE A 52 7.47 -18.31 -17.79
N SER A 53 8.69 -18.25 -18.34
CA SER A 53 8.98 -17.69 -19.67
C SER A 53 10.18 -18.37 -20.30
N GLU A 54 10.21 -18.41 -21.60
CA GLU A 54 11.34 -18.90 -22.40
C GLU A 54 11.54 -17.95 -23.60
N ASP A 55 12.72 -17.40 -23.71
CA ASP A 55 13.15 -16.58 -24.84
C ASP A 55 14.15 -17.39 -25.68
N LYS A 56 13.66 -17.94 -26.80
CA LYS A 56 14.45 -18.80 -27.70
C LYS A 56 15.44 -17.99 -28.49
N GLU A 57 15.18 -16.73 -28.79
CA GLU A 57 16.03 -15.83 -29.54
C GLU A 57 17.26 -15.45 -28.71
N ASN A 58 17.04 -14.98 -27.50
CA ASN A 58 18.12 -14.61 -26.57
C ASN A 58 18.69 -15.81 -25.80
N LYS A 59 18.14 -17.00 -26.00
CA LYS A 59 18.54 -18.25 -25.32
C LYS A 59 18.56 -18.08 -23.79
N THR A 60 17.44 -17.57 -23.24
CA THR A 60 17.23 -17.45 -21.81
C THR A 60 15.91 -18.07 -21.37
N MET A 61 15.83 -18.49 -20.12
CA MET A 61 14.61 -19.06 -19.54
C MET A 61 14.47 -18.62 -18.10
N ASP A 62 13.23 -18.28 -17.71
CA ASP A 62 12.86 -17.91 -16.35
C ASP A 62 12.11 -19.06 -15.67
N VAL A 63 12.61 -19.49 -14.54
CA VAL A 63 11.98 -20.53 -13.72
C VAL A 63 11.51 -19.92 -12.41
N GLY A 64 10.20 -19.94 -12.17
CA GLY A 64 9.60 -19.53 -10.89
C GLY A 64 9.84 -20.60 -9.83
N VAL A 65 10.40 -20.20 -8.70
CA VAL A 65 10.71 -21.07 -7.57
C VAL A 65 10.05 -20.51 -6.31
N PRO A 66 9.25 -21.31 -5.57
CA PRO A 66 8.69 -20.87 -4.29
C PRO A 66 9.77 -20.40 -3.31
N MET A 67 9.48 -19.37 -2.53
CA MET A 67 10.41 -18.91 -1.49
C MET A 67 10.55 -19.91 -0.35
N GLY A 68 9.48 -20.64 0.00
CA GLY A 68 9.49 -21.64 1.08
C GLY A 68 8.40 -21.40 2.11
N VAL A 69 8.78 -21.18 3.38
CA VAL A 69 7.83 -20.91 4.47
C VAL A 69 7.63 -19.42 4.64
N ILE A 70 6.38 -18.98 4.54
CA ILE A 70 5.95 -17.58 4.67
C ILE A 70 5.30 -17.36 6.02
N ILE A 71 5.66 -16.29 6.73
CA ILE A 71 4.96 -15.84 7.92
C ILE A 71 4.03 -14.69 7.55
N ALA A 72 2.78 -14.77 7.96
CA ALA A 72 1.74 -13.83 7.61
C ALA A 72 1.11 -13.15 8.83
N PHE A 73 1.09 -11.80 8.80
CA PHE A 73 0.37 -10.96 9.76
C PHE A 73 -0.78 -10.24 9.06
N CYS A 74 -1.98 -10.38 9.60
CA CYS A 74 -3.19 -9.76 9.07
C CYS A 74 -3.67 -8.64 10.00
N PRO A 75 -4.20 -7.52 9.46
CA PRO A 75 -4.74 -6.45 10.28
C PRO A 75 -6.07 -6.84 10.91
N SER A 76 -6.41 -6.22 12.04
CA SER A 76 -7.73 -6.37 12.67
C SER A 76 -8.85 -5.65 11.88
N THR A 77 -8.51 -4.69 11.02
CA THR A 77 -9.47 -3.91 10.21
C THR A 77 -10.08 -4.71 9.05
N SER A 78 -9.35 -5.69 8.50
CA SER A 78 -9.80 -6.54 7.38
C SER A 78 -9.32 -7.99 7.56
N PRO A 79 -9.64 -8.64 8.69
CA PRO A 79 -9.01 -9.91 9.06
C PRO A 79 -9.37 -11.06 8.11
N VAL A 80 -10.62 -11.16 7.68
CA VAL A 80 -11.11 -12.26 6.83
C VAL A 80 -10.57 -12.14 5.41
N SER A 81 -10.87 -11.05 4.73
CA SER A 81 -10.45 -10.85 3.34
C SER A 81 -8.93 -10.92 3.16
N THR A 82 -8.15 -10.38 4.12
CA THR A 82 -6.68 -10.46 4.09
C THR A 82 -6.17 -11.88 4.32
N THR A 83 -6.82 -12.65 5.20
CA THR A 83 -6.46 -14.05 5.46
C THR A 83 -6.73 -14.93 4.23
N ILE A 84 -7.94 -14.82 3.66
CA ILE A 84 -8.30 -15.55 2.43
C ILE A 84 -7.29 -15.22 1.32
N TYR A 85 -7.07 -13.93 1.09
CA TYR A 85 -6.15 -13.45 0.06
C TYR A 85 -4.74 -14.02 0.22
N LYS A 86 -4.15 -13.91 1.43
CA LYS A 86 -2.78 -14.38 1.68
C LYS A 86 -2.65 -15.90 1.53
N ALA A 87 -3.62 -16.66 2.04
CA ALA A 87 -3.64 -18.10 1.86
C ALA A 87 -3.66 -18.48 0.36
N LEU A 88 -4.52 -17.83 -0.43
CA LEU A 88 -4.65 -18.12 -1.86
C LEU A 88 -3.38 -17.78 -2.65
N ILE A 89 -2.76 -16.62 -2.41
CA ILE A 89 -1.54 -16.24 -3.16
C ILE A 89 -0.33 -17.08 -2.76
N ALA A 90 -0.22 -17.50 -1.49
CA ALA A 90 0.87 -18.35 -1.01
C ALA A 90 0.77 -19.75 -1.61
N ILE A 91 -0.40 -20.39 -1.53
CA ILE A 91 -0.61 -21.72 -2.12
C ILE A 91 -0.46 -21.69 -3.65
N LYS A 92 -0.97 -20.63 -4.32
CA LYS A 92 -0.81 -20.47 -5.77
C LYS A 92 0.66 -20.37 -6.20
N SER A 93 1.51 -19.80 -5.37
CA SER A 93 2.96 -19.67 -5.61
C SER A 93 3.78 -20.86 -5.07
N GLY A 94 3.12 -21.92 -4.57
CA GLY A 94 3.76 -23.15 -4.11
C GLY A 94 4.45 -23.03 -2.73
N ASN A 95 4.12 -22.00 -1.94
CA ASN A 95 4.68 -21.78 -0.62
C ASN A 95 3.82 -22.39 0.49
N ALA A 96 4.46 -22.79 1.59
CA ALA A 96 3.79 -22.96 2.87
C ALA A 96 3.59 -21.60 3.55
N ILE A 97 2.52 -21.47 4.35
CA ILE A 97 2.22 -20.21 5.04
C ILE A 97 1.72 -20.46 6.46
N ILE A 98 2.31 -19.72 7.41
CA ILE A 98 1.95 -19.76 8.82
C ILE A 98 1.41 -18.39 9.21
N PHE A 99 0.17 -18.35 9.69
CA PHE A 99 -0.43 -17.11 10.17
C PHE A 99 -0.19 -16.91 11.66
N SER A 100 0.13 -15.67 12.04
CA SER A 100 0.05 -15.21 13.42
C SER A 100 -1.17 -14.31 13.53
N PRO A 101 -2.30 -14.80 14.09
CA PRO A 101 -3.53 -14.05 14.19
C PRO A 101 -3.37 -12.79 15.04
N HIS A 102 -3.96 -11.68 14.58
CA HIS A 102 -4.00 -10.46 15.38
C HIS A 102 -4.85 -10.67 16.65
N PRO A 103 -4.38 -10.28 17.85
CA PRO A 103 -5.11 -10.54 19.10
C PRO A 103 -6.56 -10.06 19.09
N ARG A 104 -6.85 -8.89 18.50
CA ARG A 104 -8.20 -8.29 18.39
C ARG A 104 -9.12 -8.99 17.37
N ALA A 105 -8.58 -9.89 16.53
CA ALA A 105 -9.34 -10.60 15.50
C ALA A 105 -8.99 -12.11 15.48
N LYS A 106 -8.55 -12.64 16.61
CA LYS A 106 -8.03 -14.01 16.72
C LYS A 106 -9.07 -15.04 16.36
N LYS A 107 -10.28 -14.93 16.89
CA LYS A 107 -11.37 -15.89 16.65
C LYS A 107 -11.78 -15.91 15.18
N THR A 108 -11.94 -14.72 14.58
CA THR A 108 -12.32 -14.56 13.18
C THR A 108 -11.26 -15.10 12.24
N ILE A 109 -9.97 -14.79 12.47
CA ILE A 109 -8.86 -15.28 11.64
C ILE A 109 -8.74 -16.80 11.76
N SER A 110 -8.79 -17.34 12.99
CA SER A 110 -8.73 -18.78 13.21
C SER A 110 -9.89 -19.53 12.52
N ARG A 111 -11.11 -19.04 12.68
CA ARG A 111 -12.29 -19.64 12.00
C ARG A 111 -12.16 -19.62 10.48
N THR A 112 -11.65 -18.51 9.92
CA THR A 112 -11.38 -18.39 8.48
C THR A 112 -10.36 -19.44 8.03
N LEU A 113 -9.26 -19.59 8.80
CA LEU A 113 -8.21 -20.57 8.48
C LEU A 113 -8.69 -22.00 8.62
N ASP A 114 -9.49 -22.34 9.64
CA ASP A 114 -10.04 -23.68 9.81
C ASP A 114 -10.88 -24.13 8.59
N ILE A 115 -11.66 -23.21 8.02
CA ILE A 115 -12.43 -23.48 6.80
C ILE A 115 -11.49 -23.69 5.60
N LEU A 116 -10.49 -22.81 5.44
CA LEU A 116 -9.55 -22.88 4.32
C LEU A 116 -8.66 -24.12 4.38
N ILE A 117 -8.16 -24.49 5.58
CA ILE A 117 -7.30 -25.67 5.81
C ILE A 117 -8.07 -26.94 5.46
N ARG A 118 -9.25 -27.13 6.05
CA ARG A 118 -10.07 -28.32 5.75
C ARG A 118 -10.38 -28.46 4.26
N ALA A 119 -10.74 -27.34 3.63
CA ALA A 119 -11.02 -27.36 2.20
C ALA A 119 -9.76 -27.66 1.37
N ALA A 120 -8.60 -27.14 1.74
CA ALA A 120 -7.36 -27.35 1.00
C ALA A 120 -6.82 -28.78 1.15
N GLU A 121 -6.78 -29.29 2.37
CA GLU A 121 -6.32 -30.64 2.69
C GLU A 121 -7.24 -31.71 2.07
N GLY A 122 -8.56 -31.47 2.05
CA GLY A 122 -9.52 -32.32 1.36
C GLY A 122 -9.30 -32.44 -0.16
N TYR A 123 -8.54 -31.53 -0.76
CA TYR A 123 -8.11 -31.55 -2.16
C TYR A 123 -6.61 -31.85 -2.34
N GLY A 124 -5.95 -32.37 -1.31
CA GLY A 124 -4.58 -32.88 -1.39
C GLY A 124 -3.48 -31.86 -1.08
N LEU A 125 -3.80 -30.72 -0.46
CA LEU A 125 -2.76 -29.87 0.12
C LEU A 125 -2.09 -30.64 1.26
N PRO A 126 -0.75 -30.73 1.32
CA PRO A 126 -0.06 -31.37 2.43
C PRO A 126 -0.44 -30.75 3.78
N GLU A 127 -0.63 -31.60 4.80
CA GLU A 127 -0.89 -31.15 6.17
C GLU A 127 0.19 -30.17 6.64
N GLY A 128 -0.22 -29.09 7.29
CA GLY A 128 0.67 -28.04 7.77
C GLY A 128 1.18 -27.06 6.74
N ALA A 129 0.93 -27.26 5.44
CA ALA A 129 1.31 -26.27 4.42
C ALA A 129 0.54 -24.94 4.54
N LEU A 130 -0.66 -24.98 5.11
CA LEU A 130 -1.45 -23.84 5.53
C LEU A 130 -1.79 -24.02 7.02
N THR A 131 -1.26 -23.15 7.89
CA THR A 131 -1.45 -23.30 9.34
C THR A 131 -1.39 -21.95 10.06
N TYR A 132 -1.62 -21.94 11.37
CA TYR A 132 -1.57 -20.75 12.20
C TYR A 132 -1.19 -21.04 13.65
N LEU A 133 -0.74 -19.99 14.36
CA LEU A 133 -0.45 -20.07 15.78
C LEU A 133 -1.77 -20.11 16.59
N HIS A 134 -2.04 -21.22 17.25
CA HIS A 134 -3.20 -21.34 18.15
C HIS A 134 -3.02 -20.49 19.41
N ASN A 135 -1.78 -20.43 19.94
CA ASN A 135 -1.40 -19.56 21.06
C ASN A 135 -0.47 -18.46 20.56
N VAL A 136 -1.01 -17.26 20.40
CA VAL A 136 -0.24 -16.10 19.97
C VAL A 136 0.40 -15.43 21.17
N THR A 137 1.72 -15.49 21.24
CA THR A 137 2.54 -14.78 22.23
C THR A 137 3.59 -13.95 21.53
N VAL A 138 4.09 -12.90 22.16
CA VAL A 138 5.18 -12.08 21.61
C VAL A 138 6.42 -12.93 21.35
N SER A 139 6.84 -13.75 22.33
CA SER A 139 8.01 -14.64 22.18
C SER A 139 7.86 -15.65 21.06
N GLY A 140 6.71 -16.35 20.96
CA GLY A 140 6.46 -17.31 19.89
C GLY A 140 6.41 -16.66 18.50
N THR A 141 5.87 -15.43 18.40
CA THR A 141 5.88 -14.67 17.14
C THR A 141 7.31 -14.27 16.74
N LEU A 142 8.12 -13.84 17.70
CA LEU A 142 9.54 -13.51 17.47
C LEU A 142 10.36 -14.74 17.06
N GLU A 143 10.17 -15.88 17.75
CA GLU A 143 10.80 -17.14 17.41
C GLU A 143 10.45 -17.58 15.97
N LEU A 144 9.18 -17.49 15.61
CA LEU A 144 8.71 -17.81 14.26
C LEU A 144 9.36 -16.93 13.20
N MET A 145 9.44 -15.61 13.42
CA MET A 145 10.09 -14.70 12.49
C MET A 145 11.59 -14.96 12.32
N ASN A 146 12.26 -15.36 13.41
CA ASN A 146 13.71 -15.64 13.42
C ASN A 146 14.05 -17.09 13.03
N HIS A 147 13.05 -17.96 12.86
CA HIS A 147 13.31 -19.36 12.55
C HIS A 147 14.09 -19.52 11.25
N LYS A 148 15.04 -20.46 11.23
CA LYS A 148 15.93 -20.67 10.08
C LYS A 148 15.18 -20.97 8.78
N ASP A 149 14.06 -21.68 8.85
CA ASP A 149 13.25 -22.10 7.71
C ASP A 149 12.25 -21.03 7.26
N THR A 150 12.10 -19.92 8.00
CA THR A 150 11.31 -18.76 7.57
C THR A 150 12.01 -18.07 6.41
N SER A 151 11.35 -17.99 5.25
CA SER A 151 11.91 -17.44 4.02
C SER A 151 11.40 -16.03 3.71
N LEU A 152 10.20 -15.69 4.16
CA LEU A 152 9.55 -14.41 3.86
C LEU A 152 8.56 -14.05 4.97
N ILE A 153 8.46 -12.76 5.28
CA ILE A 153 7.45 -12.20 6.18
C ILE A 153 6.51 -11.30 5.36
N ILE A 154 5.19 -11.53 5.43
CA ILE A 154 4.18 -10.65 4.84
C ILE A 154 3.42 -9.95 5.96
N ASN A 155 3.73 -8.70 6.20
CA ASN A 155 3.07 -7.86 7.19
C ASN A 155 2.09 -6.88 6.51
N THR A 156 0.81 -6.98 6.84
CA THR A 156 -0.21 -6.06 6.34
C THR A 156 -0.85 -5.34 7.52
N GLY A 157 -0.62 -4.03 7.61
CA GLY A 157 -1.28 -3.17 8.59
C GLY A 157 -0.98 -3.49 10.07
N VAL A 158 0.19 -4.07 10.39
CA VAL A 158 0.62 -4.32 11.77
C VAL A 158 1.98 -3.67 12.01
N PRO A 159 2.04 -2.34 12.19
CA PRO A 159 3.30 -1.60 12.32
C PRO A 159 4.09 -1.96 13.57
N SER A 160 3.42 -2.40 14.64
CA SER A 160 4.05 -2.72 15.93
C SER A 160 5.13 -3.82 15.85
N ILE A 161 5.01 -4.75 14.88
CA ILE A 161 5.98 -5.85 14.71
C ILE A 161 7.02 -5.55 13.63
N LEU A 162 6.91 -4.44 12.90
CA LEU A 162 7.73 -4.17 11.72
C LEU A 162 9.23 -4.08 12.05
N LYS A 163 9.57 -3.42 13.15
CA LYS A 163 10.95 -3.30 13.63
C LYS A 163 11.57 -4.66 13.89
N GLU A 164 10.82 -5.55 14.52
CA GLU A 164 11.31 -6.91 14.85
C GLU A 164 11.36 -7.80 13.60
N ALA A 165 10.43 -7.62 12.66
CA ALA A 165 10.47 -8.30 11.37
C ALA A 165 11.76 -7.96 10.60
N TYR A 166 12.17 -6.69 10.57
CA TYR A 166 13.46 -6.31 9.93
C TYR A 166 14.68 -6.82 10.70
N LYS A 167 14.65 -6.85 12.01
CA LYS A 167 15.75 -7.42 12.82
C LYS A 167 15.98 -8.91 12.56
N SER A 168 14.95 -9.64 12.11
CA SER A 168 15.08 -11.07 11.79
C SER A 168 16.02 -11.33 10.60
N GLY A 169 16.36 -10.31 9.81
CA GLY A 169 17.16 -10.44 8.59
C GLY A 169 16.43 -11.12 7.44
N LYS A 170 15.14 -11.41 7.59
CA LYS A 170 14.32 -12.02 6.53
C LYS A 170 13.78 -10.93 5.59
N PRO A 171 13.52 -11.26 4.30
CA PRO A 171 12.76 -10.38 3.42
C PRO A 171 11.38 -10.04 4.01
N VAL A 172 10.97 -8.77 3.93
CA VAL A 172 9.68 -8.31 4.47
C VAL A 172 8.88 -7.61 3.38
N ILE A 173 7.74 -8.18 3.02
CA ILE A 173 6.72 -7.47 2.26
C ILE A 173 5.83 -6.73 3.26
N TYR A 174 5.87 -5.42 3.21
CA TYR A 174 5.06 -4.57 4.09
C TYR A 174 4.01 -3.80 3.28
N GLY A 175 2.75 -4.01 3.62
CA GLY A 175 1.65 -3.14 3.22
C GLY A 175 1.49 -2.11 4.32
N GLY A 176 2.07 -0.94 4.10
CA GLY A 176 2.19 0.13 5.08
C GLY A 176 0.86 0.71 5.55
N THR A 177 0.95 1.61 6.53
CA THR A 177 -0.12 2.56 6.83
C THR A 177 -0.31 3.48 5.63
N GLY A 178 -1.51 3.96 5.40
CA GLY A 178 -1.79 4.89 4.33
C GLY A 178 -1.95 6.32 4.88
N ASN A 179 -1.48 7.30 4.15
CA ASN A 179 -1.79 8.71 4.36
C ASN A 179 -2.01 9.38 3.00
N GLY A 180 -2.82 8.73 2.17
CA GLY A 180 -3.05 9.13 0.79
C GLY A 180 -3.87 10.40 0.68
N PRO A 181 -3.38 11.48 0.03
CA PRO A 181 -4.18 12.60 -0.37
C PRO A 181 -4.98 12.30 -1.65
N ALA A 182 -6.12 12.96 -1.81
CA ALA A 182 -6.82 13.11 -3.07
C ALA A 182 -6.67 14.54 -3.56
N PHE A 183 -6.16 14.74 -4.76
CA PHE A 183 -6.13 16.04 -5.42
C PHE A 183 -7.32 16.18 -6.38
N ILE A 184 -8.13 17.23 -6.19
CA ILE A 184 -9.20 17.61 -7.12
C ILE A 184 -8.67 18.80 -7.92
N GLU A 185 -8.26 18.53 -9.16
CA GLU A 185 -7.70 19.48 -10.10
C GLU A 185 -8.84 20.21 -10.83
N ARG A 186 -8.63 21.45 -11.27
CA ARG A 186 -9.63 22.33 -11.87
C ARG A 186 -10.40 21.75 -13.05
N THR A 187 -9.85 20.79 -13.78
CA THR A 187 -10.52 20.13 -14.91
C THR A 187 -11.35 18.90 -14.51
N ALA A 188 -11.34 18.54 -13.21
CA ALA A 188 -12.03 17.37 -12.72
C ALA A 188 -13.54 17.42 -12.96
N ASP A 189 -14.17 16.26 -13.06
CA ASP A 189 -15.61 16.14 -12.84
C ASP A 189 -15.84 16.18 -11.31
N ILE A 190 -16.15 17.37 -10.81
CA ILE A 190 -16.29 17.63 -9.37
C ILE A 190 -17.34 16.72 -8.74
N ARG A 191 -18.49 16.50 -9.41
CA ARG A 191 -19.54 15.65 -8.87
C ARG A 191 -19.11 14.20 -8.73
N GLN A 192 -18.39 13.68 -9.74
CA GLN A 192 -17.87 12.31 -9.68
C GLN A 192 -16.74 12.21 -8.67
N ALA A 193 -15.81 13.15 -8.64
CA ALA A 193 -14.70 13.19 -7.68
C ALA A 193 -15.19 13.16 -6.23
N VAL A 194 -16.18 14.00 -5.89
CA VAL A 194 -16.77 14.03 -4.56
C VAL A 194 -17.48 12.73 -4.22
N LYS A 195 -18.24 12.15 -5.13
CA LYS A 195 -18.89 10.84 -4.93
C LYS A 195 -17.85 9.73 -4.68
N ASP A 196 -16.77 9.70 -5.44
CA ASP A 196 -15.71 8.72 -5.31
C ASP A 196 -15.01 8.83 -3.96
N ILE A 197 -14.65 10.05 -3.55
CA ILE A 197 -13.99 10.31 -2.26
C ILE A 197 -14.90 9.92 -1.09
N ILE A 198 -16.18 10.31 -1.12
CA ILE A 198 -17.12 9.95 -0.06
C ILE A 198 -17.34 8.44 -0.01
N ALA A 199 -17.56 7.79 -1.18
CA ALA A 199 -17.72 6.34 -1.23
C ALA A 199 -16.50 5.61 -0.69
N SER A 200 -15.29 6.08 -1.04
CA SER A 200 -14.04 5.52 -0.55
C SER A 200 -13.89 5.70 0.97
N LYS A 201 -14.13 6.90 1.48
CA LYS A 201 -13.92 7.22 2.90
C LYS A 201 -14.97 6.64 3.82
N THR A 202 -16.17 6.37 3.31
CA THR A 202 -17.26 5.73 4.09
C THR A 202 -17.27 4.22 3.97
N PHE A 203 -16.54 3.65 2.99
CA PHE A 203 -16.42 2.21 2.85
C PHE A 203 -15.74 1.62 4.08
N ASP A 204 -16.46 0.72 4.75
CA ASP A 204 -16.06 0.11 6.03
C ASP A 204 -15.64 1.16 7.08
N ASN A 205 -16.33 2.30 7.12
CA ASN A 205 -16.02 3.46 7.94
C ASN A 205 -14.56 3.94 7.86
N GLY A 206 -13.95 3.87 6.66
CA GLY A 206 -12.62 4.42 6.40
C GLY A 206 -11.45 3.61 6.96
N VAL A 207 -11.66 2.34 7.33
CA VAL A 207 -10.57 1.49 7.85
C VAL A 207 -9.62 0.95 6.78
N VAL A 208 -9.93 1.15 5.49
CA VAL A 208 -9.03 0.79 4.39
C VAL A 208 -7.92 1.83 4.33
N SER A 209 -6.66 1.39 4.48
CA SER A 209 -5.49 2.29 4.51
C SER A 209 -5.30 3.13 3.23
N ALA A 210 -5.85 2.68 2.10
CA ALA A 210 -5.83 3.41 0.84
C ALA A 210 -6.99 4.41 0.67
N ALA A 211 -7.96 4.45 1.62
CA ALA A 211 -8.97 5.50 1.63
C ALA A 211 -8.29 6.85 1.87
N GLU A 212 -8.80 7.87 1.20
CA GLU A 212 -8.27 9.23 1.25
C GLU A 212 -8.20 9.73 2.70
N GLN A 213 -7.10 10.36 3.08
CA GLN A 213 -6.89 10.94 4.40
C GLN A 213 -7.02 12.46 4.37
N SER A 214 -6.85 13.05 3.19
CA SER A 214 -6.98 14.48 2.95
C SER A 214 -7.47 14.74 1.53
N ILE A 215 -8.15 15.86 1.36
CA ILE A 215 -8.49 16.46 0.07
C ILE A 215 -7.59 17.68 -0.11
N VAL A 216 -6.91 17.75 -1.24
CA VAL A 216 -6.24 18.96 -1.73
C VAL A 216 -7.05 19.45 -2.91
N VAL A 217 -7.45 20.71 -2.92
CA VAL A 217 -8.31 21.27 -3.97
C VAL A 217 -7.67 22.51 -4.59
N ASP A 218 -7.83 22.63 -5.90
CA ASP A 218 -7.45 23.83 -6.64
C ASP A 218 -8.37 25.01 -6.23
N SER A 219 -7.80 26.13 -5.80
CA SER A 219 -8.52 27.26 -5.19
C SER A 219 -9.64 27.79 -6.06
N CYS A 220 -9.48 27.76 -7.39
CA CYS A 220 -10.48 28.28 -8.34
C CYS A 220 -11.79 27.47 -8.37
N ILE A 221 -11.80 26.24 -7.88
CA ILE A 221 -12.98 25.36 -7.81
C ILE A 221 -13.42 25.06 -6.37
N GLU A 222 -12.74 25.60 -5.34
CA GLU A 222 -12.98 25.30 -3.92
C GLU A 222 -14.45 25.43 -3.53
N SER A 223 -15.09 26.52 -3.90
CA SER A 223 -16.49 26.78 -3.54
C SER A 223 -17.45 25.73 -4.11
N GLU A 224 -17.21 25.27 -5.34
CA GLU A 224 -18.05 24.24 -5.98
C GLU A 224 -17.80 22.86 -5.32
N VAL A 225 -16.52 22.51 -5.07
CA VAL A 225 -16.17 21.27 -4.39
C VAL A 225 -16.74 21.22 -2.98
N LYS A 226 -16.66 22.31 -2.21
CA LYS A 226 -17.23 22.39 -0.87
C LYS A 226 -18.74 22.19 -0.88
N MET A 227 -19.45 22.90 -1.76
CA MET A 227 -20.91 22.78 -1.90
C MET A 227 -21.32 21.34 -2.27
N GLU A 228 -20.61 20.70 -3.21
CA GLU A 228 -20.91 19.32 -3.60
C GLU A 228 -20.57 18.31 -2.47
N LEU A 229 -19.52 18.54 -1.67
CA LEU A 229 -19.21 17.75 -0.47
C LEU A 229 -20.33 17.85 0.57
N GLU A 230 -20.76 19.06 0.93
CA GLU A 230 -21.85 19.31 1.89
C GLU A 230 -23.16 18.65 1.42
N LYS A 231 -23.50 18.78 0.15
CA LYS A 231 -24.69 18.16 -0.48
C LYS A 231 -24.65 16.62 -0.40
N ASN A 232 -23.48 16.00 -0.37
CA ASN A 232 -23.31 14.55 -0.31
C ASN A 232 -23.07 14.02 1.11
N GLY A 233 -23.23 14.86 2.14
CA GLY A 233 -23.20 14.47 3.55
C GLY A 233 -21.87 14.74 4.25
N ALA A 234 -21.04 15.63 3.73
CA ALA A 234 -19.88 16.09 4.46
C ALA A 234 -20.25 17.21 5.44
N TYR A 235 -19.68 17.16 6.63
CA TYR A 235 -19.78 18.19 7.64
C TYR A 235 -18.42 18.86 7.84
N PHE A 236 -18.35 20.15 7.55
CA PHE A 236 -17.17 20.97 7.80
C PHE A 236 -17.18 21.44 9.26
N MET A 237 -16.29 20.87 10.04
CA MET A 237 -16.14 21.20 11.47
C MET A 237 -15.64 22.63 11.65
N THR A 238 -16.11 23.27 12.73
CA THR A 238 -15.46 24.47 13.28
C THR A 238 -14.06 24.14 13.80
N GLU A 239 -13.24 25.15 14.02
CA GLU A 239 -11.90 24.96 14.59
C GLU A 239 -11.94 24.32 15.99
N GLU A 240 -12.93 24.72 16.80
CA GLU A 240 -13.14 24.14 18.14
C GLU A 240 -13.50 22.65 18.08
N GLU A 241 -14.44 22.28 17.22
CA GLU A 241 -14.85 20.87 17.02
C GLU A 241 -13.68 20.04 16.47
N ALA A 242 -12.94 20.57 15.51
CA ALA A 242 -11.77 19.91 14.95
C ALA A 242 -10.68 19.70 16.02
N ASN A 243 -10.42 20.68 16.87
CA ASN A 243 -9.46 20.55 17.96
C ASN A 243 -9.90 19.48 18.97
N LYS A 244 -11.16 19.45 19.37
CA LYS A 244 -11.71 18.42 20.28
C LYS A 244 -11.59 17.03 19.69
N LEU A 245 -11.97 16.85 18.41
CA LEU A 245 -11.88 15.56 17.74
C LEU A 245 -10.42 15.13 17.55
N GLY A 246 -9.53 16.06 17.21
CA GLY A 246 -8.10 15.81 16.98
C GLY A 246 -7.41 15.18 18.20
N LEU A 247 -7.83 15.54 19.42
CA LEU A 247 -7.28 14.98 20.66
C LEU A 247 -7.63 13.49 20.86
N LEU A 248 -8.62 12.97 20.13
CA LEU A 248 -9.09 11.59 20.27
C LEU A 248 -8.36 10.61 19.33
N PHE A 249 -7.57 11.08 18.35
CA PHE A 249 -7.02 10.18 17.32
C PHE A 249 -5.82 9.36 17.76
N PHE A 250 -5.03 9.88 18.68
CA PHE A 250 -3.75 9.27 19.05
C PHE A 250 -3.49 9.34 20.54
N HIS A 251 -2.86 8.29 21.05
CA HIS A 251 -2.28 8.30 22.40
C HIS A 251 -1.07 9.25 22.49
N SER A 252 -0.62 9.52 23.71
CA SER A 252 0.54 10.38 23.98
C SER A 252 1.84 9.89 23.36
N ASP A 253 1.97 8.57 23.13
CA ASP A 253 3.10 7.95 22.42
C ASP A 253 2.98 8.00 20.90
N GLY A 254 1.90 8.62 20.39
CA GLY A 254 1.62 8.75 18.96
C GLY A 254 1.01 7.50 18.31
N SER A 255 0.70 6.45 19.07
CA SER A 255 -0.03 5.30 18.52
C SER A 255 -1.50 5.65 18.27
N PRO A 256 -2.15 5.08 17.23
CA PRO A 256 -3.57 5.30 16.97
C PRO A 256 -4.45 4.85 18.14
N GLU A 257 -5.47 5.65 18.47
CA GLU A 257 -6.49 5.29 19.46
C GLU A 257 -7.46 4.27 18.86
N PRO A 258 -7.51 3.02 19.36
CA PRO A 258 -8.38 1.99 18.79
C PRO A 258 -9.88 2.34 18.84
N GLU A 259 -10.29 3.14 19.81
CA GLU A 259 -11.70 3.50 20.04
C GLU A 259 -12.29 4.43 18.97
N VAL A 260 -11.47 5.04 18.11
CA VAL A 260 -11.94 5.86 16.98
C VAL A 260 -11.88 5.12 15.64
N VAL A 261 -11.16 3.99 15.58
CA VAL A 261 -10.99 3.22 14.36
C VAL A 261 -12.31 2.62 13.89
N GLY A 262 -12.71 2.90 12.67
CA GLY A 262 -13.90 2.33 12.04
C GLY A 262 -15.23 2.80 12.63
N LYS A 263 -15.24 3.87 13.44
CA LYS A 263 -16.46 4.47 13.98
C LYS A 263 -17.13 5.39 12.96
N SER A 264 -18.44 5.56 13.08
CA SER A 264 -19.21 6.46 12.20
C SER A 264 -18.90 7.93 12.51
N ALA A 265 -19.21 8.83 11.55
CA ALA A 265 -19.07 10.27 11.74
C ALA A 265 -19.88 10.79 12.94
N GLN A 266 -21.08 10.26 13.15
CA GLN A 266 -21.95 10.63 14.27
C GLN A 266 -21.36 10.21 15.62
N GLU A 267 -20.81 8.99 15.68
CA GLU A 267 -20.20 8.50 16.91
C GLU A 267 -18.94 9.29 17.26
N LEU A 268 -18.12 9.62 16.28
CA LEU A 268 -16.93 10.45 16.47
C LEU A 268 -17.28 11.86 16.94
N ALA A 269 -18.28 12.50 16.32
CA ALA A 269 -18.77 13.81 16.75
C ALA A 269 -19.27 13.79 18.20
N LYS A 270 -20.09 12.79 18.55
CA LYS A 270 -20.58 12.59 19.92
C LYS A 270 -19.45 12.41 20.93
N ARG A 271 -18.43 11.61 20.60
CA ARG A 271 -17.25 11.41 21.47
C ARG A 271 -16.43 12.69 21.65
N ALA A 272 -16.37 13.54 20.62
CA ALA A 272 -15.71 14.83 20.67
C ALA A 272 -16.58 15.95 21.30
N GLY A 273 -17.81 15.63 21.74
CA GLY A 273 -18.69 16.56 22.46
C GLY A 273 -19.46 17.54 21.56
N PHE A 274 -19.69 17.19 20.29
CA PHE A 274 -20.55 17.95 19.39
C PHE A 274 -21.56 17.04 18.67
N SER A 275 -22.54 17.62 17.99
CA SER A 275 -23.62 16.90 17.31
C SER A 275 -23.64 17.24 15.82
N VAL A 276 -23.91 16.24 15.00
CA VAL A 276 -24.09 16.37 13.56
C VAL A 276 -25.40 15.72 13.12
N SER A 277 -25.86 16.03 11.92
CA SER A 277 -27.05 15.38 11.35
C SER A 277 -26.86 13.88 11.20
N ASN A 278 -27.97 13.12 11.28
CA ASN A 278 -27.95 11.67 11.02
C ASN A 278 -27.49 11.33 9.58
N ASP A 279 -27.65 12.26 8.63
CA ASP A 279 -27.23 12.09 7.24
C ASP A 279 -25.74 12.41 7.04
N THR A 280 -25.01 12.85 8.08
CA THR A 280 -23.58 13.14 7.99
C THR A 280 -22.80 11.85 7.76
N LYS A 281 -22.04 11.81 6.68
CA LYS A 281 -21.23 10.65 6.27
C LYS A 281 -19.77 10.80 6.63
N ILE A 282 -19.22 12.00 6.50
CA ILE A 282 -17.82 12.32 6.78
C ILE A 282 -17.69 13.64 7.51
N LEU A 283 -16.64 13.76 8.32
CA LEU A 283 -16.24 14.98 9.00
C LEU A 283 -15.02 15.58 8.31
N ILE A 284 -15.02 16.88 8.05
CA ILE A 284 -13.95 17.59 7.35
C ILE A 284 -13.36 18.68 8.22
N SER A 285 -12.04 18.70 8.34
CA SER A 285 -11.29 19.78 9.01
C SER A 285 -10.47 20.56 7.99
N LYS A 286 -10.71 21.87 7.88
CA LYS A 286 -9.86 22.78 7.08
C LYS A 286 -8.49 22.91 7.73
N GLN A 287 -7.42 22.72 6.95
CA GLN A 287 -6.04 22.76 7.40
C GLN A 287 -5.21 23.66 6.49
N LYS A 288 -4.17 24.30 7.04
CA LYS A 288 -3.23 25.11 6.26
C LYS A 288 -1.86 24.43 6.10
N TYR A 289 -1.39 23.80 7.16
CA TYR A 289 -0.03 23.28 7.24
C TYR A 289 -0.03 21.79 7.56
N VAL A 290 0.90 21.07 6.97
CA VAL A 290 1.22 19.69 7.30
C VAL A 290 2.26 19.69 8.41
N SER A 291 2.03 18.90 9.46
CA SER A 291 2.95 18.78 10.59
C SER A 291 2.80 17.43 11.26
N GLN A 292 3.88 16.89 11.80
CA GLN A 292 3.87 15.63 12.56
C GLN A 292 3.02 15.73 13.84
N ASN A 293 2.90 16.93 14.41
CA ASN A 293 2.08 17.17 15.61
C ASN A 293 0.62 17.42 15.27
N ASN A 294 0.27 17.62 14.00
CA ASN A 294 -1.10 17.82 13.59
C ASN A 294 -1.77 16.46 13.31
N PRO A 295 -2.76 16.05 14.12
CA PRO A 295 -3.43 14.78 13.95
C PRO A 295 -4.14 14.65 12.60
N TYR A 296 -4.51 15.76 11.97
CA TYR A 296 -5.14 15.79 10.65
C TYR A 296 -4.16 15.54 9.50
N SER A 297 -2.86 15.69 9.72
CA SER A 297 -1.81 15.36 8.75
C SER A 297 -1.45 13.87 8.72
N ARG A 298 -2.07 13.06 9.59
CA ARG A 298 -1.76 11.65 9.79
C ARG A 298 -2.91 10.74 9.33
N GLU A 299 -2.61 9.43 9.23
CA GLU A 299 -3.63 8.43 8.91
C GLU A 299 -4.71 8.36 10.00
N LYS A 300 -5.96 8.48 9.57
CA LYS A 300 -7.17 8.36 10.39
C LYS A 300 -8.03 7.25 9.82
N LEU A 301 -8.03 6.10 10.45
CA LEU A 301 -8.82 4.94 10.03
C LEU A 301 -10.30 5.08 10.41
N CYS A 302 -10.89 6.23 10.07
CA CYS A 302 -12.27 6.61 10.35
C CYS A 302 -12.75 7.64 9.30
N PRO A 303 -14.05 7.97 9.21
CA PRO A 303 -14.61 8.86 8.18
C PRO A 303 -14.31 10.35 8.45
N VAL A 304 -13.03 10.69 8.57
CA VAL A 304 -12.54 12.06 8.80
C VAL A 304 -11.50 12.42 7.73
N LEU A 305 -11.61 13.62 7.16
CA LEU A 305 -10.69 14.14 6.15
C LEU A 305 -10.10 15.50 6.56
N ALA A 306 -8.83 15.70 6.29
CA ALA A 306 -8.24 17.03 6.24
C ALA A 306 -8.57 17.67 4.88
N TYR A 307 -8.66 19.00 4.83
CA TYR A 307 -9.00 19.75 3.62
C TYR A 307 -8.03 20.91 3.44
N TYR A 308 -7.30 20.90 2.32
CA TYR A 308 -6.28 21.87 1.95
C TYR A 308 -6.69 22.56 0.66
N ILE A 309 -6.40 23.87 0.54
CA ILE A 309 -6.66 24.68 -0.64
C ILE A 309 -5.32 25.18 -1.16
N GLU A 310 -5.03 24.95 -2.44
CA GLU A 310 -3.81 25.37 -3.10
C GLU A 310 -4.11 26.16 -4.37
N ASP A 311 -3.25 27.10 -4.72
CA ASP A 311 -3.50 28.05 -5.80
C ASP A 311 -3.48 27.41 -7.21
N ASP A 312 -2.67 26.37 -7.35
CA ASP A 312 -2.52 25.63 -8.61
C ASP A 312 -2.04 24.19 -8.38
N TRP A 313 -1.96 23.43 -9.45
CA TRP A 313 -1.55 22.03 -9.40
C TRP A 313 -0.09 21.83 -8.93
N MET A 314 0.80 22.82 -9.08
CA MET A 314 2.20 22.71 -8.61
C MET A 314 2.25 22.77 -7.08
N HIS A 315 1.60 23.75 -6.47
CA HIS A 315 1.47 23.87 -5.02
C HIS A 315 0.70 22.66 -4.44
N ALA A 316 -0.38 22.22 -5.12
CA ALA A 316 -1.09 21.00 -4.74
C ALA A 316 -0.19 19.76 -4.83
N CYS A 317 0.72 19.71 -5.82
CA CYS A 317 1.69 18.64 -5.95
C CYS A 317 2.65 18.61 -4.75
N GLU A 318 3.17 19.76 -4.32
CA GLU A 318 4.04 19.90 -3.15
C GLU A 318 3.29 19.53 -1.87
N LYS A 319 2.08 20.02 -1.67
CA LYS A 319 1.22 19.67 -0.54
C LYS A 319 0.97 18.17 -0.44
N CYS A 320 0.69 17.52 -1.55
CA CYS A 320 0.55 16.06 -1.58
C CYS A 320 1.86 15.34 -1.18
N ILE A 321 3.03 15.85 -1.57
CA ILE A 321 4.32 15.30 -1.16
C ILE A 321 4.53 15.49 0.34
N GLU A 322 4.26 16.67 0.90
CA GLU A 322 4.33 16.93 2.34
C GLU A 322 3.47 15.94 3.13
N LEU A 323 2.22 15.71 2.71
CA LEU A 323 1.31 14.76 3.35
C LEU A 323 1.85 13.32 3.29
N LEU A 324 2.35 12.90 2.13
CA LEU A 324 2.90 11.56 1.96
C LEU A 324 4.19 11.33 2.76
N LEU A 325 5.02 12.36 2.91
CA LEU A 325 6.28 12.26 3.66
C LEU A 325 6.10 12.44 5.17
N SER A 326 4.99 13.03 5.63
CA SER A 326 4.76 13.28 7.06
C SER A 326 4.75 12.01 7.90
N GLU A 327 4.31 10.89 7.36
CA GLU A 327 4.32 9.57 8.02
C GLU A 327 5.26 8.54 7.36
N ARG A 328 5.99 8.89 6.29
CA ARG A 328 6.91 8.01 5.54
C ARG A 328 6.26 6.72 5.00
N HIS A 329 4.99 6.77 4.61
CA HIS A 329 4.22 5.56 4.31
C HIS A 329 3.53 5.56 2.94
N GLY A 330 3.91 6.45 2.06
CA GLY A 330 3.27 6.66 0.76
C GLY A 330 3.03 5.38 -0.05
N HIS A 331 1.85 4.77 0.07
CA HIS A 331 1.51 3.66 -0.81
C HIS A 331 0.49 4.03 -1.91
N THR A 332 -0.34 5.04 -1.71
CA THR A 332 -1.41 5.38 -2.65
C THR A 332 -1.70 6.88 -2.64
N LEU A 333 -1.91 7.46 -3.83
CA LEU A 333 -2.40 8.82 -4.05
C LEU A 333 -3.55 8.75 -5.06
N VAL A 334 -4.54 9.62 -4.90
CA VAL A 334 -5.64 9.78 -5.85
C VAL A 334 -5.54 11.14 -6.51
N ILE A 335 -5.80 11.21 -7.81
CA ILE A 335 -5.97 12.46 -8.57
C ILE A 335 -7.27 12.40 -9.36
N HIS A 336 -8.08 13.43 -9.23
CA HIS A 336 -9.24 13.68 -10.07
C HIS A 336 -8.91 14.82 -11.02
N SER A 337 -8.77 14.51 -12.30
CA SER A 337 -8.38 15.45 -13.36
C SER A 337 -8.73 14.90 -14.72
N LYS A 338 -8.89 15.79 -15.71
CA LYS A 338 -8.95 15.47 -17.15
C LYS A 338 -7.70 15.97 -17.89
N ASP A 339 -6.79 16.65 -17.20
CA ASP A 339 -5.53 17.12 -17.76
C ASP A 339 -4.47 16.01 -17.68
N GLU A 340 -4.19 15.39 -18.83
CA GLU A 340 -3.23 14.29 -18.95
C GLU A 340 -1.79 14.70 -18.59
N GLU A 341 -1.40 15.97 -18.80
CA GLU A 341 -0.06 16.43 -18.43
C GLU A 341 0.07 16.56 -16.91
N VAL A 342 -0.92 17.11 -16.22
CA VAL A 342 -0.96 17.17 -14.75
C VAL A 342 -0.95 15.76 -14.16
N ILE A 343 -1.75 14.83 -14.69
CA ILE A 343 -1.77 13.43 -14.27
C ILE A 343 -0.37 12.82 -14.42
N ARG A 344 0.29 13.03 -15.56
CA ARG A 344 1.65 12.54 -15.84
C ARG A 344 2.67 13.11 -14.87
N GLN A 345 2.64 14.43 -14.62
CA GLN A 345 3.55 15.10 -13.67
C GLN A 345 3.35 14.57 -12.23
N PHE A 346 2.11 14.33 -11.83
CA PHE A 346 1.84 13.70 -10.54
C PHE A 346 2.41 12.27 -10.47
N ALA A 347 2.20 11.45 -11.50
CA ALA A 347 2.71 10.09 -11.54
C ALA A 347 4.24 10.02 -11.46
N LEU A 348 4.95 10.97 -12.09
CA LEU A 348 6.42 11.01 -12.10
C LEU A 348 7.04 11.51 -10.78
N LYS A 349 6.34 12.36 -10.02
CA LYS A 349 6.93 13.07 -8.87
C LYS A 349 6.56 12.50 -7.51
N LYS A 350 5.62 11.55 -7.42
CA LYS A 350 5.10 11.09 -6.13
C LYS A 350 5.85 9.90 -5.55
N PRO A 351 6.21 9.93 -4.26
CA PRO A 351 6.87 8.83 -3.56
C PRO A 351 5.85 7.75 -3.14
N VAL A 352 5.04 7.25 -4.07
CA VAL A 352 3.98 6.26 -3.80
C VAL A 352 4.13 5.02 -4.68
N GLY A 353 3.59 3.91 -4.21
CA GLY A 353 3.51 2.68 -4.99
C GLY A 353 2.46 2.73 -6.12
N ARG A 354 1.45 3.58 -5.98
CA ARG A 354 0.37 3.72 -6.99
C ARG A 354 -0.26 5.10 -6.98
N VAL A 355 -0.54 5.58 -8.19
CA VAL A 355 -1.36 6.76 -8.45
C VAL A 355 -2.66 6.29 -9.08
N LEU A 356 -3.79 6.67 -8.50
CA LEU A 356 -5.13 6.35 -8.97
C LEU A 356 -5.74 7.59 -9.64
N VAL A 357 -6.38 7.40 -10.78
CA VAL A 357 -6.95 8.50 -11.56
C VAL A 357 -8.46 8.31 -11.65
N ASN A 358 -9.24 9.32 -11.24
CA ASN A 358 -10.70 9.38 -11.35
C ASN A 358 -11.40 8.11 -10.82
N THR A 359 -11.04 7.68 -9.61
CA THR A 359 -11.58 6.46 -8.98
C THR A 359 -11.45 6.53 -7.46
N PRO A 360 -12.34 5.88 -6.69
CA PRO A 360 -12.24 5.82 -5.23
C PRO A 360 -10.93 5.19 -4.75
N GLY A 361 -10.21 5.84 -3.83
CA GLY A 361 -8.92 5.37 -3.34
C GLY A 361 -8.97 3.97 -2.73
N ALA A 362 -9.93 3.71 -1.86
CA ALA A 362 -10.08 2.39 -1.21
C ALA A 362 -10.32 1.26 -2.22
N LEU A 363 -11.28 1.43 -3.13
CA LEU A 363 -11.68 0.39 -4.08
C LEU A 363 -10.71 0.30 -5.26
N GLY A 364 -10.23 1.45 -5.76
CA GLY A 364 -9.29 1.49 -6.87
C GLY A 364 -7.96 0.86 -6.55
N SER A 365 -7.44 1.09 -5.34
CA SER A 365 -6.17 0.51 -4.89
C SER A 365 -6.23 -1.00 -4.74
N MET A 366 -7.36 -1.53 -4.28
CA MET A 366 -7.56 -2.99 -4.19
C MET A 366 -7.70 -3.66 -5.56
N GLY A 367 -7.86 -2.89 -6.64
CA GLY A 367 -8.15 -3.40 -7.99
C GLY A 367 -9.62 -3.71 -8.24
N ALA A 368 -10.54 -3.12 -7.44
CA ALA A 368 -11.97 -3.32 -7.61
C ALA A 368 -12.57 -2.45 -8.73
N THR A 369 -12.11 -1.19 -8.82
CA THR A 369 -12.52 -0.22 -9.84
C THR A 369 -11.43 0.08 -10.86
N THR A 370 -10.29 -0.59 -10.77
CA THR A 370 -9.16 -0.50 -11.68
C THR A 370 -8.73 -1.87 -12.18
N ASN A 371 -7.85 -1.92 -13.18
CA ASN A 371 -7.23 -3.16 -13.66
C ASN A 371 -5.95 -3.54 -12.89
N LEU A 372 -5.66 -2.91 -11.75
CA LEU A 372 -4.60 -3.35 -10.87
C LEU A 372 -4.87 -4.78 -10.38
N PHE A 373 -3.82 -5.48 -9.97
CA PHE A 373 -4.00 -6.84 -9.44
C PHE A 373 -4.86 -6.80 -8.17
N PRO A 374 -5.92 -7.63 -8.05
CA PRO A 374 -6.75 -7.70 -6.85
C PRO A 374 -5.93 -8.06 -5.63
N SER A 375 -5.78 -7.16 -4.68
CA SER A 375 -4.88 -7.33 -3.56
C SER A 375 -5.41 -6.72 -2.26
N MET A 376 -5.16 -7.42 -1.16
CA MET A 376 -5.39 -6.93 0.21
C MET A 376 -4.07 -6.54 0.91
N THR A 377 -2.94 -6.60 0.19
CA THR A 377 -1.64 -6.11 0.66
C THR A 377 -1.08 -5.16 -0.39
N LEU A 378 -1.14 -3.89 -0.07
CA LEU A 378 -0.68 -2.82 -0.95
C LEU A 378 0.77 -2.48 -0.58
N GLY A 379 1.70 -2.90 -1.41
CA GLY A 379 3.12 -2.65 -1.16
C GLY A 379 3.40 -1.16 -1.04
N SER A 380 4.20 -0.78 -0.04
CA SER A 380 4.56 0.60 0.25
C SER A 380 5.84 1.07 -0.46
N GLY A 381 6.55 0.14 -1.09
CA GLY A 381 7.84 0.43 -1.72
C GLY A 381 8.91 0.90 -0.73
N SER A 382 10.03 1.39 -1.24
CA SER A 382 11.13 1.90 -0.42
C SER A 382 10.72 3.11 0.43
N ALA A 383 9.84 3.97 -0.07
CA ALA A 383 9.32 5.12 0.66
C ALA A 383 8.60 4.71 1.95
N GLY A 384 7.85 3.61 1.92
CA GLY A 384 7.14 3.04 3.07
C GLY A 384 7.90 1.90 3.75
N GLN A 385 9.21 1.76 3.50
CA GLN A 385 10.06 0.71 4.06
C GLN A 385 9.65 -0.72 3.64
N GLY A 386 8.97 -0.89 2.52
CA GLY A 386 8.57 -2.18 1.99
C GLY A 386 9.49 -2.67 0.86
N MET A 387 9.58 -3.97 0.69
CA MET A 387 10.37 -4.64 -0.34
C MET A 387 9.79 -4.44 -1.76
N THR A 388 8.49 -4.17 -1.87
CA THR A 388 7.81 -3.97 -3.16
C THR A 388 6.77 -2.86 -3.08
N SER A 389 6.52 -2.19 -4.21
CA SER A 389 5.42 -1.22 -4.37
C SER A 389 4.18 -1.83 -5.04
N ASP A 390 4.22 -3.11 -5.39
CA ASP A 390 3.14 -3.76 -6.12
C ASP A 390 1.85 -3.90 -5.31
N ASN A 391 0.75 -4.07 -6.00
CA ASN A 391 -0.37 -4.84 -5.48
C ASN A 391 0.12 -6.28 -5.36
N VAL A 392 0.44 -6.71 -4.14
CA VAL A 392 1.14 -7.98 -3.91
C VAL A 392 0.37 -9.14 -4.53
N SER A 393 1.07 -9.99 -5.23
CA SER A 393 0.54 -11.09 -6.03
C SER A 393 1.37 -12.36 -5.80
N PRO A 394 0.98 -13.53 -6.32
CA PRO A 394 1.83 -14.71 -6.25
C PRO A 394 3.25 -14.53 -6.81
N LYS A 395 3.43 -13.59 -7.76
CA LYS A 395 4.75 -13.28 -8.34
C LYS A 395 5.72 -12.67 -7.34
N ASN A 396 5.21 -12.01 -6.30
CA ASN A 396 6.04 -11.43 -5.23
C ASN A 396 6.46 -12.48 -4.19
N LEU A 397 5.94 -13.72 -4.29
CA LEU A 397 6.18 -14.83 -3.37
C LEU A 397 7.05 -15.94 -3.97
N ILE A 398 7.66 -15.66 -5.10
CA ILE A 398 8.64 -16.53 -5.77
C ILE A 398 9.91 -15.75 -6.02
N TYR A 399 11.02 -16.46 -6.17
CA TYR A 399 12.18 -15.89 -6.85
C TYR A 399 12.30 -16.48 -8.25
N ILE A 400 12.89 -15.71 -9.15
CA ILE A 400 13.07 -16.13 -10.54
C ILE A 400 14.50 -16.63 -10.71
N ARG A 401 14.63 -17.93 -11.01
CA ARG A 401 15.89 -18.53 -11.40
C ARG A 401 16.10 -18.27 -12.88
N LYS A 402 17.16 -17.54 -13.19
CA LYS A 402 17.56 -17.27 -14.56
C LYS A 402 18.39 -18.43 -15.10
N VAL A 403 18.01 -18.94 -16.26
CA VAL A 403 18.81 -19.90 -17.04
C VAL A 403 19.31 -19.19 -18.28
N GLY A 404 20.62 -19.12 -18.45
CA GLY A 404 21.26 -18.54 -19.63
C GLY A 404 22.12 -19.60 -20.34
N TYR A 405 21.98 -19.70 -21.63
CA TYR A 405 22.81 -20.59 -22.45
C TYR A 405 24.01 -19.82 -23.01
N GLY A 406 25.14 -20.50 -23.12
CA GLY A 406 26.34 -19.92 -23.75
C GLY A 406 26.09 -19.55 -25.23
N VAL A 407 26.26 -18.28 -25.58
CA VAL A 407 26.05 -17.75 -26.92
C VAL A 407 27.32 -17.13 -27.51
N ARG A 408 28.38 -16.97 -26.69
CA ARG A 408 29.67 -16.41 -27.10
C ARG A 408 30.79 -17.21 -26.47
N LYS A 409 31.92 -17.28 -27.18
CA LYS A 409 33.15 -17.89 -26.63
C LYS A 409 33.93 -16.86 -25.83
N VAL A 410 34.67 -17.31 -24.80
CA VAL A 410 35.47 -16.45 -23.96
C VAL A 410 36.50 -15.64 -24.76
N ASP A 411 37.13 -16.27 -25.77
CA ASP A 411 38.12 -15.63 -26.62
C ASP A 411 37.56 -14.44 -27.40
N GLU A 412 36.29 -14.48 -27.81
CA GLU A 412 35.59 -13.36 -28.46
C GLU A 412 35.53 -12.13 -27.55
N ILE A 413 35.28 -12.34 -26.26
CA ILE A 413 35.16 -11.26 -25.25
C ILE A 413 36.53 -10.72 -24.85
N ILE A 414 37.55 -11.60 -24.72
CA ILE A 414 38.90 -11.18 -24.35
C ILE A 414 39.53 -10.37 -25.48
N ASN A 415 39.34 -10.80 -26.73
CA ASN A 415 39.89 -10.12 -27.92
C ASN A 415 39.19 -8.76 -28.17
N PHE A 416 37.93 -8.57 -27.75
CA PHE A 416 37.23 -7.29 -27.87
C PHE A 416 37.95 -6.18 -27.05
N LYS A 417 38.41 -6.50 -25.84
CA LYS A 417 39.20 -5.57 -25.00
C LYS A 417 40.53 -5.13 -25.64
N SER A 418 41.11 -5.93 -26.51
CA SER A 418 42.37 -5.59 -27.15
C SER A 418 42.20 -4.62 -28.32
N VAL A 419 41.04 -4.58 -28.96
CA VAL A 419 40.74 -3.65 -30.06
C VAL A 419 40.31 -2.28 -29.51
N GLU A 420 39.40 -2.24 -28.55
CA GLU A 420 39.00 -0.98 -27.91
C GLU A 420 40.14 -0.28 -27.16
N ASN A 421 41.01 -1.03 -26.47
CA ASN A 421 42.19 -0.47 -25.82
C ASN A 421 43.22 0.10 -26.78
N ARG A 422 43.26 -0.37 -28.03
CA ARG A 422 44.12 0.22 -29.05
C ARG A 422 43.56 1.50 -29.69
N GLU A 423 42.24 1.60 -29.78
CA GLU A 423 41.57 2.82 -30.24
C GLU A 423 41.52 3.89 -29.14
N LEU A 424 41.16 3.49 -27.91
CA LEU A 424 41.16 4.39 -26.75
C LEU A 424 42.58 4.89 -26.39
N SER A 425 43.62 4.05 -26.55
CA SER A 425 45.00 4.54 -26.29
C SER A 425 45.46 5.54 -27.33
N LYS A 426 45.05 5.41 -28.60
CA LYS A 426 45.32 6.42 -29.63
C LYS A 426 44.56 7.72 -29.38
N GLU A 427 43.28 7.65 -29.05
CA GLU A 427 42.48 8.82 -28.68
C GLU A 427 42.99 9.49 -27.39
N TYR A 428 43.50 8.70 -26.42
CA TYR A 428 44.06 9.23 -25.17
C TYR A 428 45.41 9.91 -25.36
N GLU A 429 46.22 9.45 -26.30
CA GLU A 429 47.49 10.11 -26.67
C GLU A 429 47.28 11.34 -27.52
N GLU A 430 46.26 11.38 -28.37
CA GLU A 430 45.88 12.59 -29.14
C GLU A 430 45.17 13.67 -28.26
N ASN A 431 44.44 13.25 -27.24
CA ASN A 431 43.73 14.18 -26.32
C ASN A 431 44.61 14.69 -25.15
N LYS A 432 45.82 14.20 -24.96
CA LYS A 432 46.73 14.68 -23.92
C LYS A 432 47.12 16.14 -24.09
N ASN A 433 46.96 16.71 -25.27
CA ASN A 433 47.24 18.12 -25.54
C ASN A 433 46.05 19.07 -25.33
N TYR A 434 44.84 18.54 -25.02
CA TYR A 434 43.65 19.38 -24.85
C TYR A 434 43.18 19.61 -23.38
N ASN A 435 43.92 19.11 -22.38
CA ASN A 435 43.34 18.97 -21.03
C ASN A 435 43.92 19.85 -19.92
N LEU A 436 44.70 20.85 -20.23
CA LEU A 436 45.16 21.81 -19.17
C LEU A 436 44.14 22.95 -18.90
N GLU A 437 43.37 23.36 -19.90
CA GLU A 437 42.39 24.44 -19.74
C GLU A 437 41.08 23.99 -19.04
N ASN A 438 40.69 22.71 -19.17
CA ASN A 438 39.47 22.17 -18.55
C ASN A 438 39.65 21.85 -17.05
N THR A 439 40.86 21.61 -16.57
CA THR A 439 41.12 21.29 -15.16
C THR A 439 41.00 22.55 -14.29
N GLU A 440 41.46 23.73 -14.76
CA GLU A 440 41.27 24.99 -14.07
C GLU A 440 39.79 25.43 -13.99
N PHE A 441 39.01 25.14 -15.01
CA PHE A 441 37.57 25.41 -15.02
C PHE A 441 36.81 24.50 -14.03
N LEU A 442 37.14 23.22 -13.96
CA LEU A 442 36.55 22.28 -13.01
C LEU A 442 36.96 22.61 -11.56
N GLU A 443 38.20 22.99 -11.31
CA GLU A 443 38.65 23.42 -9.99
C GLU A 443 37.95 24.73 -9.54
N LYS A 444 37.70 25.68 -10.43
CA LYS A 444 36.92 26.88 -10.15
C LYS A 444 35.44 26.56 -9.85
N MET A 445 34.84 25.64 -10.57
CA MET A 445 33.47 25.18 -10.31
C MET A 445 33.34 24.45 -8.97
N LEU A 446 34.28 23.55 -8.66
CA LEU A 446 34.30 22.83 -7.37
C LEU A 446 34.50 23.79 -6.18
N LYS A 447 35.37 24.78 -6.32
CA LYS A 447 35.56 25.83 -5.29
C LYS A 447 34.29 26.63 -5.02
N LYS A 448 33.57 27.01 -6.06
CA LYS A 448 32.33 27.76 -5.99
C LYS A 448 31.17 26.95 -5.35
N VAL A 449 31.12 25.65 -5.61
CA VAL A 449 30.15 24.72 -4.97
C VAL A 449 30.47 24.53 -3.48
N LEU A 450 31.76 24.41 -3.12
CA LEU A 450 32.18 24.24 -1.72
C LEU A 450 32.04 25.52 -0.89
N GLU A 451 32.11 26.72 -1.52
CA GLU A 451 31.85 28.00 -0.85
C GLU A 451 30.36 28.23 -0.57
N ASN A 452 29.47 27.67 -1.40
CA ASN A 452 28.00 27.75 -1.20
C ASN A 452 27.43 26.68 -0.25
N LEU A 453 28.26 25.74 0.21
CA LEU A 453 27.89 24.71 1.19
C LEU A 453 28.37 25.01 2.62
N LYS A 454 28.99 26.17 2.82
CA LYS A 454 29.32 26.76 4.15
C LYS A 454 28.31 27.83 4.52
#